data_836692977e499f9bea6bb13e47ba2021
#
_entry.id   836692977e499f9bea6bb13e47ba2021
#
_cell.length_a   1.000
_cell.length_b   1.000
_cell.length_c   1.000
_cell.angle_alpha   90.00
_cell.angle_beta   90.00
_cell.angle_gamma   90.00
#
_symmetry.space_group_name_H-M   'P 1'
#
loop_
_entity.id
_entity.type
_entity.pdbx_description
1 polymer ?
#
loop_
_entity_poly.entity_id
_entity_poly.type
_entity_poly.pdbx_seq_one_letter_code
_entity_poly.pdbx_strand_id
1 'polypeptide(L)'
;MEHHHSPEEDSEIKSWRNKLFWSWLLTIPIVIIMLSERLFGFMLLEEPYSLVVILILAFPVIFIFGWETIRSGVRGLLTTYANMDSLIALGTIVAYVTGLISWTGIVQDYSGVAAMIMAFFTTGKYVEAKARGKATQEIRKLLELGAKKARVIRNNKEIEIPSEELKVGDIMLIKPGEKIPTD
;
A
#
# COMPACT_ATOMS: atom_id res chain seq x y z
N MET A 1 -10.80 16.88 14.95
CA MET A 1 -9.37 16.52 14.93
C MET A 1 -8.99 16.29 13.48
N GLU A 2 -8.40 17.27 12.82
CA GLU A 2 -7.95 17.14 11.44
C GLU A 2 -6.69 16.29 11.41
N HIS A 3 -6.76 15.19 10.69
CA HIS A 3 -5.63 14.28 10.49
C HIS A 3 -4.67 14.91 9.46
N HIS A 4 -3.67 15.64 9.91
CA HIS A 4 -2.61 16.17 9.05
C HIS A 4 -1.63 15.04 8.67
N HIS A 5 -1.98 14.30 7.61
CA HIS A 5 -0.99 13.49 6.89
C HIS A 5 -0.10 14.39 6.03
N SER A 6 1.14 13.96 5.73
CA SER A 6 1.89 14.67 4.71
C SER A 6 1.19 14.53 3.35
N PRO A 7 1.30 15.52 2.45
CA PRO A 7 0.67 15.45 1.12
C PRO A 7 1.06 14.19 0.33
N GLU A 8 2.27 13.66 0.56
CA GLU A 8 2.77 12.42 -0.07
C GLU A 8 2.09 11.18 0.51
N GLU A 9 1.94 11.08 1.83
CA GLU A 9 1.26 9.97 2.50
C GLU A 9 -0.22 9.88 2.12
N ASP A 10 -0.90 11.04 2.07
CA ASP A 10 -2.30 11.11 1.64
C ASP A 10 -2.46 10.69 0.18
N SER A 11 -1.51 11.06 -0.68
CA SER A 11 -1.50 10.66 -2.09
C SER A 11 -1.29 9.16 -2.27
N GLU A 12 -0.39 8.55 -1.49
CA GLU A 12 -0.14 7.10 -1.49
C GLU A 12 -1.38 6.33 -1.04
N ILE A 13 -1.97 6.70 0.10
CA ILE A 13 -3.18 6.06 0.63
C ILE A 13 -4.34 6.18 -0.37
N LYS A 14 -4.52 7.34 -0.99
CA LYS A 14 -5.55 7.58 -2.00
C LYS A 14 -5.33 6.74 -3.25
N SER A 15 -4.09 6.61 -3.70
CA SER A 15 -3.71 5.76 -4.84
C SER A 15 -4.08 4.30 -4.58
N TRP A 16 -3.63 3.74 -3.45
CA TRP A 16 -3.95 2.36 -3.07
C TRP A 16 -5.44 2.12 -2.86
N ARG A 17 -6.18 3.09 -2.32
CA ARG A 17 -7.65 3.01 -2.20
C ARG A 17 -8.35 2.92 -3.55
N ASN A 18 -7.90 3.70 -4.53
CA ASN A 18 -8.47 3.64 -5.87
C ASN A 18 -8.16 2.30 -6.57
N LYS A 19 -6.93 1.82 -6.47
CA LYS A 19 -6.54 0.51 -7.00
C LYS A 19 -7.36 -0.61 -6.35
N LEU A 20 -7.54 -0.58 -5.05
CA LEU A 20 -8.37 -1.52 -4.29
C LEU A 20 -9.81 -1.52 -4.78
N PHE A 21 -10.44 -0.35 -4.93
CA PHE A 21 -11.82 -0.24 -5.38
C PHE A 21 -12.01 -0.86 -6.77
N TRP A 22 -11.18 -0.50 -7.73
CA TRP A 22 -11.26 -1.01 -9.10
C TRP A 22 -10.89 -2.48 -9.20
N SER A 23 -9.90 -2.94 -8.43
CA SER A 23 -9.55 -4.37 -8.38
C SER A 23 -10.73 -5.21 -7.90
N TRP A 24 -11.40 -4.82 -6.81
CA TRP A 24 -12.56 -5.55 -6.30
C TRP A 24 -13.78 -5.44 -7.21
N LEU A 25 -14.02 -4.28 -7.82
CA LEU A 25 -15.12 -4.10 -8.78
C LEU A 25 -15.03 -5.09 -9.94
N LEU A 26 -13.82 -5.38 -10.43
CA LEU A 26 -13.60 -6.33 -11.51
C LEU A 26 -13.47 -7.77 -11.01
N THR A 27 -12.97 -7.99 -9.81
CA THR A 27 -12.78 -9.33 -9.25
C THR A 27 -14.09 -9.94 -8.74
N ILE A 28 -15.03 -9.15 -8.20
CA ILE A 28 -16.32 -9.67 -7.71
C ILE A 28 -17.09 -10.44 -8.80
N PRO A 29 -17.28 -9.93 -10.04
CA PRO A 29 -17.91 -10.70 -11.11
C PRO A 29 -17.18 -12.00 -11.42
N ILE A 30 -15.83 -11.99 -11.43
CA ILE A 30 -15.02 -13.20 -11.64
C ILE A 30 -15.33 -14.25 -10.57
N VAL A 31 -15.36 -13.82 -9.31
CA VAL A 31 -15.67 -14.70 -8.16
C VAL A 31 -17.06 -15.30 -8.30
N ILE A 32 -18.06 -14.49 -8.69
CA ILE A 32 -19.43 -14.96 -8.89
C ILE A 32 -19.50 -16.03 -9.97
N ILE A 33 -18.85 -15.79 -11.13
CA ILE A 33 -18.81 -16.76 -12.23
C ILE A 33 -18.14 -18.07 -11.77
N MET A 34 -16.98 -17.98 -11.14
CA MET A 34 -16.26 -19.17 -10.66
C MET A 34 -17.01 -19.94 -9.58
N LEU A 35 -17.62 -19.25 -8.59
CA LEU A 35 -18.34 -19.90 -7.50
C LEU A 35 -19.65 -20.55 -7.97
N SER A 36 -20.36 -19.91 -8.91
CA SER A 36 -21.60 -20.47 -9.45
C SER A 36 -21.38 -21.83 -10.11
N GLU A 37 -20.30 -21.96 -10.84
CA GLU A 37 -19.92 -23.22 -11.48
C GLU A 37 -19.45 -24.27 -10.47
N ARG A 38 -18.53 -23.88 -9.54
CA ARG A 38 -17.91 -24.86 -8.63
C ARG A 38 -18.78 -25.29 -7.47
N LEU A 39 -19.63 -24.40 -6.92
CA LEU A 39 -20.47 -24.70 -5.74
C LEU A 39 -21.87 -25.19 -6.12
N PHE A 40 -22.43 -24.61 -7.17
CA PHE A 40 -23.83 -24.86 -7.54
C PHE A 40 -23.98 -25.71 -8.79
N GLY A 41 -22.86 -25.98 -9.51
CA GLY A 41 -22.90 -26.69 -10.79
C GLY A 41 -23.71 -25.95 -11.87
N PHE A 42 -24.00 -24.68 -11.65
CA PHE A 42 -24.74 -23.81 -12.54
C PHE A 42 -23.79 -22.92 -13.32
N MET A 43 -23.64 -23.15 -14.62
CA MET A 43 -22.85 -22.30 -15.49
C MET A 43 -23.63 -21.03 -15.83
N LEU A 44 -23.17 -19.86 -15.27
CA LEU A 44 -23.74 -18.56 -15.65
C LEU A 44 -23.41 -18.20 -17.10
N LEU A 45 -22.26 -18.65 -17.58
CA LEU A 45 -21.79 -18.46 -18.95
C LEU A 45 -21.27 -19.82 -19.46
N GLU A 46 -21.72 -20.23 -20.65
CA GLU A 46 -21.21 -21.45 -21.31
C GLU A 46 -19.74 -21.25 -21.74
N GLU A 47 -18.97 -22.34 -21.70
CA GLU A 47 -17.63 -22.31 -22.32
C GLU A 47 -17.77 -22.17 -23.84
N PRO A 48 -16.89 -21.41 -24.52
CA PRO A 48 -15.68 -20.74 -24.02
C PRO A 48 -15.88 -19.30 -23.49
N TYR A 49 -17.12 -18.82 -23.44
CA TYR A 49 -17.38 -17.39 -23.07
C TYR A 49 -17.02 -17.08 -21.64
N SER A 50 -17.20 -18.00 -20.70
CA SER A 50 -16.82 -17.82 -19.29
C SER A 50 -15.32 -17.55 -19.15
N LEU A 51 -14.48 -18.34 -19.82
CA LEU A 51 -13.04 -18.20 -19.85
C LEU A 51 -12.60 -16.84 -20.41
N VAL A 52 -13.19 -16.44 -21.56
CA VAL A 52 -12.86 -15.16 -22.20
C VAL A 52 -13.20 -13.98 -21.29
N VAL A 53 -14.38 -14.01 -20.66
CA VAL A 53 -14.80 -12.95 -19.75
C VAL A 53 -13.87 -12.86 -18.53
N ILE A 54 -13.51 -14.01 -17.93
CA ILE A 54 -12.59 -14.06 -16.80
C ILE A 54 -11.22 -13.49 -17.19
N LEU A 55 -10.66 -13.89 -18.34
CA LEU A 55 -9.37 -13.39 -18.82
C LEU A 55 -9.39 -11.87 -19.06
N ILE A 56 -10.46 -11.36 -19.70
CA ILE A 56 -10.61 -9.91 -19.96
C ILE A 56 -10.71 -9.12 -18.65
N LEU A 57 -11.48 -9.61 -17.67
CA LEU A 57 -11.64 -8.93 -16.39
C LEU A 57 -10.40 -9.06 -15.49
N ALA A 58 -9.71 -10.21 -15.53
CA ALA A 58 -8.50 -10.45 -14.75
C ALA A 58 -7.30 -9.63 -15.25
N PHE A 59 -7.22 -9.37 -16.57
CA PHE A 59 -6.12 -8.60 -17.15
C PHE A 59 -5.87 -7.23 -16.48
N PRO A 60 -6.86 -6.33 -16.40
CA PRO A 60 -6.63 -5.05 -15.74
C PRO A 60 -6.34 -5.17 -14.25
N VAL A 61 -6.92 -6.15 -13.55
CA VAL A 61 -6.63 -6.38 -12.13
C VAL A 61 -5.16 -6.69 -11.91
N ILE A 62 -4.58 -7.56 -12.74
CA ILE A 62 -3.21 -8.04 -12.60
C ILE A 62 -2.21 -7.03 -13.19
N PHE A 63 -2.43 -6.58 -14.44
CA PHE A 63 -1.42 -5.83 -15.20
C PHE A 63 -1.58 -4.30 -15.14
N ILE A 64 -2.76 -3.78 -14.76
CA ILE A 64 -2.95 -2.33 -14.59
C ILE A 64 -2.87 -1.97 -13.11
N PHE A 65 -3.78 -2.52 -12.28
CA PHE A 65 -3.82 -2.18 -10.86
C PHE A 65 -2.70 -2.87 -10.05
N GLY A 66 -2.27 -4.08 -10.46
CA GLY A 66 -1.14 -4.81 -9.90
C GLY A 66 0.22 -4.44 -10.49
N TRP A 67 0.31 -3.45 -11.41
CA TRP A 67 1.55 -3.13 -12.14
C TRP A 67 2.76 -2.89 -11.26
N GLU A 68 2.60 -2.13 -10.17
CA GLU A 68 3.70 -1.84 -9.24
C GLU A 68 4.24 -3.12 -8.61
N THR A 69 3.35 -4.03 -8.20
CA THR A 69 3.68 -5.33 -7.64
C THR A 69 4.39 -6.22 -8.66
N ILE A 70 3.85 -6.31 -9.88
CA ILE A 70 4.48 -7.08 -10.96
C ILE A 70 5.86 -6.55 -11.27
N ARG A 71 6.00 -5.22 -11.43
CA ARG A 71 7.29 -4.58 -11.74
C ARG A 71 8.31 -4.78 -10.61
N SER A 72 7.91 -4.58 -9.35
CA SER A 72 8.74 -4.80 -8.17
C SER A 72 9.16 -6.28 -8.07
N GLY A 73 8.21 -7.19 -8.25
CA GLY A 73 8.41 -8.61 -8.19
C GLY A 73 9.38 -9.14 -9.25
N VAL A 74 9.17 -8.78 -10.51
CA VAL A 74 10.06 -9.17 -11.64
C VAL A 74 11.46 -8.60 -11.43
N ARG A 75 11.57 -7.33 -11.00
CA ARG A 75 12.88 -6.74 -10.70
C ARG A 75 13.58 -7.51 -9.57
N GLY A 76 12.85 -7.86 -8.49
CA GLY A 76 13.39 -8.65 -7.38
C GLY A 76 13.95 -10.00 -7.84
N LEU A 77 13.25 -10.70 -8.72
CA LEU A 77 13.70 -11.97 -9.31
C LEU A 77 14.96 -11.79 -10.15
N LEU A 78 15.03 -10.75 -10.97
CA LEU A 78 16.17 -10.48 -11.84
C LEU A 78 17.43 -10.04 -11.06
N THR A 79 17.26 -9.39 -9.91
CA THR A 79 18.37 -8.88 -9.09
C THR A 79 18.77 -9.84 -7.96
N THR A 80 18.22 -11.05 -7.90
CA THR A 80 18.47 -12.07 -6.86
C THR A 80 18.00 -11.62 -5.45
N TYR A 81 17.33 -10.47 -5.32
CA TYR A 81 16.70 -10.00 -4.08
C TYR A 81 15.20 -10.24 -4.13
N ALA A 82 14.81 -11.52 -4.17
CA ALA A 82 13.41 -11.91 -4.16
C ALA A 82 12.72 -11.42 -2.88
N ASN A 83 11.54 -10.81 -3.03
CA ASN A 83 10.71 -10.29 -1.96
C ASN A 83 9.27 -10.83 -2.07
N MET A 84 8.39 -10.41 -1.17
CA MET A 84 6.98 -10.84 -1.20
C MET A 84 6.30 -10.50 -2.54
N ASP A 85 6.61 -9.35 -3.14
CA ASP A 85 6.08 -8.96 -4.45
C ASP A 85 6.52 -9.94 -5.54
N SER A 86 7.73 -10.53 -5.42
CA SER A 86 8.26 -11.52 -6.38
C SER A 86 7.44 -12.81 -6.39
N LEU A 87 7.04 -13.30 -5.21
CA LEU A 87 6.20 -14.51 -5.11
C LEU A 87 4.80 -14.26 -5.66
N ILE A 88 4.22 -13.11 -5.34
CA ILE A 88 2.88 -12.73 -5.83
C ILE A 88 2.91 -12.52 -7.35
N ALA A 89 3.90 -11.81 -7.88
CA ALA A 89 4.04 -11.59 -9.32
C ALA A 89 4.19 -12.93 -10.07
N LEU A 90 5.09 -13.81 -9.60
CA LEU A 90 5.29 -15.12 -10.22
C LEU A 90 4.01 -15.96 -10.19
N GLY A 91 3.38 -16.09 -9.02
CA GLY A 91 2.17 -16.89 -8.86
C GLY A 91 0.99 -16.37 -9.70
N THR A 92 0.77 -15.06 -9.72
CA THR A 92 -0.34 -14.46 -10.50
C THR A 92 -0.09 -14.53 -12.00
N ILE A 93 1.13 -14.33 -12.47
CA ILE A 93 1.48 -14.45 -13.90
C ILE A 93 1.29 -15.90 -14.35
N VAL A 94 1.84 -16.88 -13.61
CA VAL A 94 1.70 -18.29 -13.93
C VAL A 94 0.23 -18.69 -13.95
N ALA A 95 -0.54 -18.33 -12.93
CA ALA A 95 -1.96 -18.64 -12.87
C ALA A 95 -2.76 -17.97 -14.00
N TYR A 96 -2.43 -16.73 -14.39
CA TYR A 96 -3.06 -16.06 -15.53
C TYR A 96 -2.75 -16.77 -16.85
N VAL A 97 -1.51 -17.22 -17.03
CA VAL A 97 -1.07 -17.96 -18.24
C VAL A 97 -1.79 -19.29 -18.36
N THR A 98 -2.14 -19.97 -17.25
CA THR A 98 -2.97 -21.20 -17.35
C THR A 98 -4.31 -20.95 -18.03
N GLY A 99 -4.93 -19.80 -17.82
CA GLY A 99 -6.17 -19.43 -18.52
C GLY A 99 -5.98 -19.32 -20.04
N LEU A 100 -4.85 -18.79 -20.49
CA LEU A 100 -4.52 -18.72 -21.92
C LEU A 100 -4.28 -20.11 -22.52
N ILE A 101 -3.69 -21.04 -21.76
CA ILE A 101 -3.37 -22.40 -22.22
C ILE A 101 -4.59 -23.33 -22.09
N SER A 102 -5.54 -23.03 -21.19
CA SER A 102 -6.70 -23.89 -20.92
C SER A 102 -7.56 -24.18 -22.16
N TRP A 103 -7.48 -23.32 -23.17
CA TRP A 103 -8.12 -23.57 -24.49
C TRP A 103 -7.66 -24.87 -25.16
N THR A 104 -6.46 -25.35 -24.81
CA THR A 104 -5.95 -26.64 -25.34
C THR A 104 -6.54 -27.85 -24.64
N GLY A 105 -7.28 -27.65 -23.54
CA GLY A 105 -7.81 -28.71 -22.68
C GLY A 105 -6.75 -29.44 -21.83
N ILE A 106 -5.48 -29.05 -21.91
CA ILE A 106 -4.35 -29.68 -21.18
C ILE A 106 -4.30 -29.25 -19.75
N VAL A 107 -4.63 -27.95 -19.48
CA VAL A 107 -4.48 -27.31 -18.16
C VAL A 107 -5.81 -26.69 -17.77
N GLN A 108 -6.16 -26.80 -16.49
CA GLN A 108 -7.32 -26.13 -15.91
C GLN A 108 -7.06 -24.61 -15.79
N ASP A 109 -8.11 -23.80 -15.99
CA ASP A 109 -8.04 -22.34 -15.84
C ASP A 109 -7.93 -21.92 -14.37
N TYR A 110 -6.89 -21.14 -14.06
CA TYR A 110 -6.68 -20.49 -12.78
C TYR A 110 -6.59 -18.95 -12.90
N SER A 111 -6.94 -18.37 -14.04
CA SER A 111 -6.83 -16.93 -14.28
C SER A 111 -7.71 -16.10 -13.34
N GLY A 112 -8.88 -16.61 -12.98
CA GLY A 112 -9.74 -15.97 -11.98
C GLY A 112 -9.14 -16.01 -10.57
N VAL A 113 -8.43 -17.08 -10.21
CA VAL A 113 -7.69 -17.17 -8.94
C VAL A 113 -6.56 -16.15 -8.92
N ALA A 114 -5.85 -15.93 -10.03
CA ALA A 114 -4.83 -14.91 -10.16
C ALA A 114 -5.38 -13.51 -9.86
N ALA A 115 -6.55 -13.16 -10.40
CA ALA A 115 -7.21 -11.89 -10.12
C ALA A 115 -7.58 -11.75 -8.62
N MET A 116 -8.09 -12.81 -8.00
CA MET A 116 -8.41 -12.83 -6.57
C MET A 116 -7.17 -12.59 -5.71
N ILE A 117 -6.06 -13.30 -5.99
CA ILE A 117 -4.79 -13.12 -5.27
C ILE A 117 -4.33 -11.67 -5.37
N MET A 118 -4.36 -11.07 -6.57
CA MET A 118 -3.95 -9.69 -6.78
C MET A 118 -4.87 -8.69 -6.04
N ALA A 119 -6.18 -8.91 -6.03
CA ALA A 119 -7.13 -8.06 -5.31
C ALA A 119 -6.91 -8.12 -3.78
N PHE A 120 -6.71 -9.32 -3.22
CA PHE A 120 -6.35 -9.47 -1.81
C PHE A 120 -5.00 -8.82 -1.48
N PHE A 121 -4.02 -8.99 -2.34
CA PHE A 121 -2.71 -8.35 -2.16
C PHE A 121 -2.81 -6.82 -2.19
N THR A 122 -3.57 -6.26 -3.12
CA THR A 122 -3.83 -4.81 -3.18
C THR A 122 -4.54 -4.31 -1.92
N THR A 123 -5.43 -5.13 -1.34
CA THR A 123 -6.06 -4.85 -0.04
C THR A 123 -5.02 -4.76 1.08
N GLY A 124 -4.09 -5.73 1.11
CA GLY A 124 -2.98 -5.73 2.07
C GLY A 124 -2.10 -4.48 1.94
N LYS A 125 -1.75 -4.09 0.73
CA LYS A 125 -0.97 -2.86 0.46
C LYS A 125 -1.69 -1.59 0.91
N TYR A 126 -3.01 -1.50 0.72
CA TYR A 126 -3.79 -0.38 1.24
C TYR A 126 -3.77 -0.31 2.77
N VAL A 127 -3.95 -1.46 3.45
CA VAL A 127 -3.90 -1.53 4.92
C VAL A 127 -2.51 -1.17 5.43
N GLU A 128 -1.45 -1.65 4.77
CA GLU A 128 -0.05 -1.34 5.10
C GLU A 128 0.21 0.18 4.97
N ALA A 129 -0.16 0.80 3.85
CA ALA A 129 0.01 2.23 3.62
C ALA A 129 -0.72 3.06 4.69
N LYS A 130 -1.96 2.67 5.03
CA LYS A 130 -2.75 3.33 6.07
C LYS A 130 -2.11 3.19 7.46
N ALA A 131 -1.59 2.01 7.80
CA ALA A 131 -0.94 1.77 9.08
C ALA A 131 0.37 2.56 9.20
N ARG A 132 1.17 2.61 8.12
CA ARG A 132 2.41 3.39 8.06
C ARG A 132 2.14 4.89 8.24
N GLY A 133 1.16 5.45 7.52
CA GLY A 133 0.77 6.86 7.67
C GLY A 133 0.35 7.20 9.09
N LYS A 134 -0.41 6.31 9.77
CA LYS A 134 -0.78 6.52 11.18
C LYS A 134 0.43 6.52 12.11
N ALA A 135 1.38 5.60 11.93
CA ALA A 135 2.59 5.53 12.75
C ALA A 135 3.44 6.79 12.60
N THR A 136 3.66 7.27 11.36
CA THR A 136 4.40 8.51 11.09
C THR A 136 3.73 9.72 11.74
N GLN A 137 2.41 9.79 11.70
CA GLN A 137 1.64 10.86 12.33
C GLN A 137 1.87 10.91 13.86
N GLU A 138 1.85 9.75 14.53
CA GLU A 138 2.11 9.71 15.98
C GLU A 138 3.54 10.15 16.33
N ILE A 139 4.53 9.76 15.52
CA ILE A 139 5.92 10.23 15.69
C ILE A 139 6.00 11.74 15.52
N ARG A 140 5.36 12.33 14.50
CA ARG A 140 5.32 13.78 14.30
C ARG A 140 4.70 14.51 15.47
N LYS A 141 3.60 14.01 16.04
CA LYS A 141 2.98 14.57 17.23
C LYS A 141 3.95 14.58 18.41
N LEU A 142 4.75 13.53 18.59
CA LEU A 142 5.76 13.49 19.64
C LEU A 142 6.85 14.56 19.41
N LEU A 143 7.31 14.74 18.18
CA LEU A 143 8.28 15.79 17.83
C LEU A 143 7.70 17.20 18.03
N GLU A 144 6.41 17.41 17.73
CA GLU A 144 5.72 18.68 17.96
C GLU A 144 5.53 19.00 19.46
N LEU A 145 5.59 17.99 20.33
CA LEU A 145 5.54 18.16 21.77
C LEU A 145 6.84 18.76 22.32
N GLY A 146 7.94 18.78 21.56
CA GLY A 146 9.17 19.49 21.92
C GLY A 146 8.93 20.99 22.11
N ALA A 147 9.77 21.65 22.90
CA ALA A 147 9.69 23.08 23.05
C ALA A 147 10.16 23.78 21.76
N LYS A 148 9.27 24.55 21.11
CA LYS A 148 9.57 25.27 19.86
C LYS A 148 10.42 26.51 20.08
N LYS A 149 10.50 27.00 21.33
CA LYS A 149 11.25 28.20 21.73
C LYS A 149 12.08 27.91 22.96
N ALA A 150 13.22 28.52 23.02
CA ALA A 150 14.13 28.46 24.14
C ALA A 150 14.38 29.87 24.67
N ARG A 151 14.44 29.98 25.97
CA ARG A 151 14.81 31.25 26.66
C ARG A 151 16.27 31.18 27.03
N VAL A 152 17.07 32.04 26.40
CA VAL A 152 18.52 32.09 26.61
C VAL A 152 18.95 33.41 27.25
N ILE A 153 20.02 33.36 28.02
CA ILE A 153 20.64 34.56 28.59
C ILE A 153 21.85 34.91 27.71
N ARG A 154 21.71 35.98 26.92
CA ARG A 154 22.82 36.54 26.14
C ARG A 154 23.05 38.01 26.57
N ASN A 155 24.28 38.38 26.82
CA ASN A 155 24.66 39.75 27.28
C ASN A 155 23.86 40.21 28.52
N ASN A 156 23.65 39.33 29.49
CA ASN A 156 22.89 39.57 30.71
C ASN A 156 21.42 39.95 30.48
N LYS A 157 20.88 39.64 29.30
CA LYS A 157 19.47 39.84 28.95
C LYS A 157 18.82 38.52 28.60
N GLU A 158 17.59 38.33 29.05
CA GLU A 158 16.75 37.19 28.71
C GLU A 158 16.16 37.44 27.33
N ILE A 159 16.41 36.52 26.40
CA ILE A 159 15.93 36.56 25.01
C ILE A 159 15.26 35.22 24.68
N GLU A 160 14.10 35.27 24.04
CA GLU A 160 13.41 34.10 23.55
C GLU A 160 13.79 33.87 22.08
N ILE A 161 14.35 32.69 21.76
CA ILE A 161 14.77 32.30 20.42
C ILE A 161 14.12 30.99 20.02
N PRO A 162 13.97 30.71 18.71
CA PRO A 162 13.62 29.37 18.25
C PRO A 162 14.60 28.31 18.78
N SER A 163 14.11 27.15 19.18
CA SER A 163 14.97 26.05 19.69
C SER A 163 16.04 25.60 18.70
N GLU A 164 15.81 25.79 17.41
CA GLU A 164 16.75 25.48 16.32
C GLU A 164 17.96 26.43 16.26
N GLU A 165 17.88 27.61 16.88
CA GLU A 165 18.95 28.60 16.93
C GLU A 165 19.86 28.48 18.19
N LEU A 166 19.60 27.46 19.04
CA LEU A 166 20.43 27.15 20.19
C LEU A 166 21.82 26.68 19.76
N LYS A 167 22.83 27.14 20.43
CA LYS A 167 24.23 26.76 20.21
C LYS A 167 24.83 26.15 21.45
N VAL A 168 25.76 25.25 21.26
CA VAL A 168 26.55 24.69 22.36
C VAL A 168 27.26 25.84 23.12
N GLY A 169 27.00 25.93 24.43
CA GLY A 169 27.49 27.00 25.28
C GLY A 169 26.47 28.08 25.61
N ASP A 170 25.28 28.08 25.02
CA ASP A 170 24.18 28.98 25.45
C ASP A 170 23.68 28.59 26.85
N ILE A 171 23.42 29.59 27.69
CA ILE A 171 22.82 29.40 29.02
C ILE A 171 21.32 29.56 28.89
N MET A 172 20.58 28.46 29.14
CA MET A 172 19.12 28.46 29.09
C MET A 172 18.49 28.70 30.45
N LEU A 173 17.45 29.51 30.49
CA LEU A 173 16.59 29.70 31.66
C LEU A 173 15.31 28.86 31.50
N ILE A 174 15.13 27.86 32.36
CA ILE A 174 13.96 26.98 32.37
C ILE A 174 13.22 27.22 33.69
N LYS A 175 11.96 27.61 33.59
CA LYS A 175 11.10 27.79 34.76
C LYS A 175 10.43 26.47 35.16
N PRO A 176 10.06 26.30 36.43
CA PRO A 176 9.30 25.11 36.86
C PRO A 176 8.08 24.90 36.02
N GLY A 177 7.93 23.67 35.44
CA GLY A 177 6.85 23.31 34.54
C GLY A 177 7.06 23.61 33.04
N GLU A 178 8.16 24.29 32.68
CA GLU A 178 8.54 24.49 31.27
C GLU A 178 9.23 23.25 30.70
N LYS A 179 9.06 23.06 29.41
CA LYS A 179 9.75 21.98 28.69
C LYS A 179 11.19 22.34 28.39
N ILE A 180 12.09 21.37 28.53
CA ILE A 180 13.50 21.54 28.16
C ILE A 180 13.60 21.53 26.63
N PRO A 181 14.16 22.60 26.00
CA PRO A 181 14.15 22.75 24.53
C PRO A 181 15.14 21.84 23.80
N THR A 182 16.16 21.34 24.47
CA THR A 182 17.20 20.48 23.91
C THR A 182 17.85 19.63 24.99
N ASP A 183 18.55 18.58 24.59
CA ASP A 183 19.37 17.72 25.45
C ASP A 183 20.68 18.42 25.84
#